data_d10cbad6a18c47aacf976d922b65e645
#
_entry.id   d10cbad6a18c47aacf976d922b65e645
#
_cell.length_a   1.000
_cell.length_b   1.000
_cell.length_c   1.000
_cell.angle_alpha   90.00
_cell.angle_beta   90.00
_cell.angle_gamma   90.00
#
_symmetry.space_group_name_H-M   'P 1'
#
loop_
_entity.id
_entity.type
_entity.pdbx_description
1 polymer ?
#
loop_
_entity_poly.entity_id
_entity_poly.type
_entity_poly.pdbx_seq_one_letter_code
_entity_poly.pdbx_strand_id
1 'polypeptide(L)'
;MAGATQYYQGSKVDENYAVVDKGNGGNYTQHVEFPYDPRMDQCALQLRAEIKCPKGKAKEFVLVNLNTGAIPTKEQAAVLAGNDAAAKAAIAKEFGLTVAYGLNTLQKDLKYGDLMDQMANNYKKVTTVVDKTDLLYAINSSVVTKKNEKNANLGAFKENVDKNLTNDRATQNIAVKGYASPDGPVKFNDKLSKARSESGKKVVAKLLKDSGLDIDAAAYGEDWDGFKELVEQSNIKDKDLILQVLSLYNSPAERETEIKNMSSVFEELKEEILPELRRSQIVNTTDLQGKTDEEIMAAYRNGGELSPEEYLFAAQVLVENPEEQIAILTTASKKYNDARIWNNLGVAQTKAGDKEAALKSFEKAAKLDSSAALNKNLLLANLANCNTAEAKKYAAAADSEAKAAMAAAEGNYKSAAAGLEGYNKAIALVQSNDLAGAKKAIAKDNSAEADYLRAVIAVKEGDLKSAEAQLKSATSKNPELAKKAASDVNLKALRK
;
A
#
# COMPACT_ATOMS: atom_id res chain seq x y z
N MET A 1 28.39 -24.96 -1.49
CA MET A 1 29.24 -23.76 -1.45
C MET A 1 30.48 -24.04 -2.27
N ALA A 2 30.78 -23.18 -3.24
CA ALA A 2 32.07 -23.20 -3.91
C ALA A 2 32.97 -22.24 -3.13
N GLY A 3 34.20 -22.59 -2.92
CA GLY A 3 35.18 -21.77 -2.20
C GLY A 3 36.62 -22.23 -2.49
N ALA A 4 37.56 -21.32 -2.38
CA ALA A 4 38.97 -21.62 -2.40
C ALA A 4 39.60 -21.20 -1.07
N THR A 5 40.51 -22.02 -0.58
CA THR A 5 41.23 -21.73 0.65
C THR A 5 42.68 -21.44 0.31
N GLN A 6 43.19 -20.31 0.76
CA GLN A 6 44.59 -19.94 0.69
C GLN A 6 45.18 -19.98 2.10
N TYR A 7 46.36 -20.55 2.23
CA TYR A 7 47.07 -20.65 3.50
C TYR A 7 48.17 -19.58 3.57
N TYR A 8 48.27 -18.99 4.74
CA TYR A 8 49.34 -18.05 5.09
C TYR A 8 49.96 -18.46 6.41
N GLN A 9 51.19 -18.09 6.62
CA GLN A 9 51.91 -18.38 7.88
C GLN A 9 52.44 -17.09 8.50
N GLY A 10 52.53 -17.06 9.82
CA GLY A 10 53.21 -15.97 10.53
C GLY A 10 54.73 -16.14 10.44
N SER A 11 55.48 -15.05 10.58
CA SER A 11 56.95 -15.03 10.48
C SER A 11 57.71 -15.96 11.45
N LYS A 12 57.05 -16.55 12.43
CA LYS A 12 57.62 -17.50 13.40
C LYS A 12 57.11 -18.95 13.20
N VAL A 13 56.41 -19.21 12.11
CA VAL A 13 55.88 -20.54 11.77
C VAL A 13 56.66 -21.06 10.58
N ASP A 14 57.15 -22.26 10.71
CA ASP A 14 57.98 -22.91 9.68
C ASP A 14 57.10 -23.91 8.90
N GLU A 15 56.29 -23.40 8.01
CA GLU A 15 55.49 -24.13 7.02
C GLU A 15 55.67 -23.46 5.64
N ASN A 16 55.44 -24.16 4.54
CA ASN A 16 55.68 -23.65 3.17
C ASN A 16 54.56 -22.77 2.63
N TYR A 17 54.09 -21.80 3.40
CA TYR A 17 53.05 -20.86 2.98
C TYR A 17 53.57 -19.41 2.90
N ALA A 18 52.82 -18.56 2.25
CA ALA A 18 53.13 -17.13 2.18
C ALA A 18 53.16 -16.50 3.59
N VAL A 19 54.27 -15.82 3.91
CA VAL A 19 54.50 -15.26 5.25
C VAL A 19 53.81 -13.92 5.42
N VAL A 20 53.04 -13.76 6.50
CA VAL A 20 52.48 -12.48 6.94
C VAL A 20 53.24 -11.96 8.12
N ASP A 21 53.96 -10.85 7.97
CA ASP A 21 54.70 -10.21 9.05
C ASP A 21 53.78 -9.47 10.02
N LYS A 22 54.04 -9.63 11.32
CA LYS A 22 53.21 -9.04 12.37
C LYS A 22 53.22 -7.49 12.37
N GLY A 23 54.33 -6.89 11.93
CA GLY A 23 54.54 -5.42 11.98
C GLY A 23 54.05 -4.71 10.74
N ASN A 24 54.26 -5.30 9.57
CA ASN A 24 54.04 -4.65 8.28
C ASN A 24 52.81 -5.12 7.55
N GLY A 25 52.13 -6.15 8.01
CA GLY A 25 51.03 -6.78 7.29
C GLY A 25 51.44 -7.28 5.90
N GLY A 26 50.53 -7.25 4.95
CA GLY A 26 50.79 -7.57 3.54
C GLY A 26 49.53 -7.40 2.69
N ASN A 27 49.74 -7.07 1.42
CA ASN A 27 48.65 -7.08 0.41
C ASN A 27 48.73 -8.37 -0.37
N TYR A 28 47.64 -9.10 -0.41
CA TYR A 28 47.53 -10.37 -1.10
C TYR A 28 46.46 -10.31 -2.15
N THR A 29 46.77 -10.78 -3.35
CA THR A 29 45.82 -10.90 -4.45
C THR A 29 45.67 -12.38 -4.80
N GLN A 30 44.45 -12.86 -4.81
CA GLN A 30 44.14 -14.22 -5.22
C GLN A 30 43.11 -14.21 -6.34
N HIS A 31 43.38 -14.93 -7.41
CA HIS A 31 42.44 -15.23 -8.48
C HIS A 31 41.83 -16.60 -8.22
N VAL A 32 40.51 -16.67 -8.14
CA VAL A 32 39.77 -17.92 -7.95
C VAL A 32 38.78 -18.05 -9.08
N GLU A 33 38.87 -19.16 -9.82
CA GLU A 33 37.89 -19.51 -10.86
C GLU A 33 37.03 -20.67 -10.35
N PHE A 34 35.71 -20.54 -10.51
CA PHE A 34 34.75 -21.60 -10.24
C PHE A 34 33.62 -21.55 -11.26
N PRO A 35 33.01 -22.70 -11.61
CA PRO A 35 31.88 -22.73 -12.54
C PRO A 35 30.74 -21.86 -12.03
N TYR A 36 30.18 -21.05 -12.90
CA TYR A 36 28.98 -20.26 -12.57
C TYR A 36 27.78 -21.17 -12.35
N ASP A 37 27.06 -20.96 -11.26
CA ASP A 37 25.76 -21.55 -10.96
C ASP A 37 24.76 -20.41 -10.74
N PRO A 38 23.57 -20.41 -11.36
CA PRO A 38 22.58 -19.34 -11.18
C PRO A 38 22.22 -19.04 -9.74
N ARG A 39 22.36 -19.99 -8.82
CA ARG A 39 22.19 -19.79 -7.39
C ARG A 39 23.22 -18.84 -6.78
N MET A 40 24.36 -18.64 -7.45
CA MET A 40 25.41 -17.71 -7.00
C MET A 40 24.97 -16.25 -7.11
N ASP A 41 23.98 -15.95 -7.95
CA ASP A 41 23.39 -14.61 -8.09
C ASP A 41 22.77 -14.10 -6.79
N GLN A 42 22.33 -15.03 -5.95
CA GLN A 42 21.71 -14.76 -4.65
C GLN A 42 22.68 -14.94 -3.50
N CYS A 43 23.92 -15.33 -3.76
CA CYS A 43 24.91 -15.57 -2.74
C CYS A 43 25.69 -14.30 -2.41
N ALA A 44 26.07 -14.14 -1.15
CA ALA A 44 27.12 -13.21 -0.76
C ALA A 44 28.50 -13.84 -0.99
N LEU A 45 29.40 -13.12 -1.65
CA LEU A 45 30.82 -13.46 -1.64
C LEU A 45 31.39 -13.02 -0.31
N GLN A 46 31.82 -13.96 0.50
CA GLN A 46 32.37 -13.70 1.82
C GLN A 46 33.82 -14.10 1.88
N LEU A 47 34.66 -13.22 2.41
CA LEU A 47 36.00 -13.55 2.87
C LEU A 47 35.89 -13.99 4.34
N ARG A 48 36.49 -15.14 4.65
CA ARG A 48 36.57 -15.67 6.02
C ARG A 48 38.03 -15.94 6.35
N ALA A 49 38.44 -15.59 7.56
CA ALA A 49 39.73 -15.96 8.08
C ALA A 49 39.57 -16.98 9.19
N GLU A 50 40.39 -18.04 9.11
CA GLU A 50 40.53 -19.04 10.17
C GLU A 50 41.98 -19.03 10.65
N ILE A 51 42.15 -18.85 11.95
CA ILE A 51 43.52 -18.83 12.54
C ILE A 51 43.75 -20.12 13.30
N LYS A 52 44.86 -20.76 12.98
CA LYS A 52 45.38 -21.93 13.71
C LYS A 52 46.49 -21.47 14.63
N CYS A 53 46.30 -21.60 15.94
CA CYS A 53 47.37 -21.35 16.92
C CYS A 53 48.24 -22.60 17.14
N PRO A 54 49.57 -22.52 17.05
CA PRO A 54 50.44 -23.69 17.16
C PRO A 54 50.67 -24.18 18.60
N LYS A 55 50.17 -23.46 19.61
CA LYS A 55 50.35 -23.84 21.03
C LYS A 55 49.07 -24.50 21.59
N GLY A 56 48.97 -25.82 21.43
CA GLY A 56 47.92 -26.63 22.03
C GLY A 56 47.84 -28.02 21.42
N LYS A 57 47.35 -29.01 22.19
CA LYS A 57 47.19 -30.40 21.74
C LYS A 57 46.07 -30.63 20.72
N ALA A 58 45.27 -29.63 20.43
CA ALA A 58 44.23 -29.62 19.39
C ALA A 58 44.53 -28.56 18.35
N LYS A 59 44.46 -28.92 17.07
CA LYS A 59 44.47 -27.99 15.94
C LYS A 59 43.06 -27.37 15.82
N GLU A 60 42.78 -26.36 16.62
CA GLU A 60 41.49 -25.64 16.49
C GLU A 60 41.65 -24.49 15.51
N PHE A 61 40.84 -24.51 14.44
CA PHE A 61 40.63 -23.35 13.58
C PHE A 61 39.58 -22.46 14.23
N VAL A 62 39.95 -21.22 14.47
CA VAL A 62 39.05 -20.24 15.05
C VAL A 62 38.67 -19.24 13.97
N LEU A 63 37.37 -19.11 13.72
CA LEU A 63 36.84 -18.03 12.89
C LEU A 63 37.14 -16.67 13.54
N VAL A 64 37.53 -15.69 12.73
CA VAL A 64 37.80 -14.33 13.19
C VAL A 64 36.92 -13.35 12.40
N ASN A 65 36.25 -12.47 13.10
CA ASN A 65 35.58 -11.34 12.48
C ASN A 65 36.62 -10.36 11.94
N LEU A 66 36.67 -10.23 10.62
CA LEU A 66 37.70 -9.42 9.96
C LEU A 66 37.55 -7.92 10.20
N ASN A 67 36.39 -7.45 10.63
CA ASN A 67 36.15 -6.03 10.94
C ASN A 67 36.54 -5.69 12.39
N THR A 68 36.29 -6.59 13.34
CA THR A 68 36.41 -6.31 14.77
C THR A 68 37.56 -7.07 15.43
N GLY A 69 38.12 -8.11 14.77
CA GLY A 69 39.07 -9.02 15.35
C GLY A 69 38.46 -9.98 16.40
N ALA A 70 37.16 -9.96 16.60
CA ALA A 70 36.50 -10.81 17.58
C ALA A 70 36.49 -12.28 17.14
N ILE A 71 36.56 -13.19 18.12
CA ILE A 71 36.43 -14.64 17.94
C ILE A 71 35.07 -15.11 18.45
N PRO A 72 34.50 -16.23 17.95
CA PRO A 72 33.23 -16.76 18.41
C PRO A 72 33.24 -17.04 19.91
N THR A 73 32.12 -16.80 20.57
CA THR A 73 31.90 -17.23 21.96
C THR A 73 31.86 -18.75 22.03
N LYS A 74 31.94 -19.31 23.26
CA LYS A 74 31.86 -20.78 23.45
C LYS A 74 30.54 -21.36 22.91
N GLU A 75 29.44 -20.63 23.07
CA GLU A 75 28.13 -21.02 22.58
C GLU A 75 28.08 -20.98 21.03
N GLN A 76 28.61 -19.93 20.42
CA GLN A 76 28.73 -19.81 18.96
C GLN A 76 29.64 -20.90 18.38
N ALA A 77 30.76 -21.20 19.05
CA ALA A 77 31.67 -22.28 18.64
C ALA A 77 30.99 -23.66 18.72
N ALA A 78 30.17 -23.91 19.74
CA ALA A 78 29.38 -25.13 19.85
C ALA A 78 28.37 -25.31 18.72
N VAL A 79 27.67 -24.21 18.32
CA VAL A 79 26.78 -24.24 17.16
C VAL A 79 27.54 -24.48 15.86
N LEU A 80 28.71 -23.87 15.67
CA LEU A 80 29.56 -24.11 14.50
C LEU A 80 30.04 -25.57 14.39
N ALA A 81 30.27 -26.24 15.52
CA ALA A 81 30.58 -27.67 15.61
C ALA A 81 29.34 -28.58 15.42
N GLY A 82 28.14 -28.10 15.63
CA GLY A 82 26.86 -28.84 15.52
C GLY A 82 26.46 -29.21 14.08
N ASN A 83 25.28 -29.77 13.91
CA ASN A 83 24.75 -30.20 12.60
C ASN A 83 23.70 -29.27 11.99
N ASP A 84 23.28 -28.22 12.70
CA ASP A 84 22.27 -27.25 12.22
C ASP A 84 22.93 -26.32 11.19
N ALA A 85 22.62 -26.57 9.91
CA ALA A 85 23.13 -25.78 8.80
C ALA A 85 22.63 -24.30 8.80
N ALA A 86 21.43 -24.04 9.28
CA ALA A 86 20.87 -22.68 9.33
C ALA A 86 21.53 -21.88 10.45
N ALA A 87 21.68 -22.45 11.64
CA ALA A 87 22.35 -21.81 12.76
C ALA A 87 23.84 -21.56 12.47
N LYS A 88 24.53 -22.52 11.84
CA LYS A 88 25.89 -22.33 11.34
C LYS A 88 26.02 -21.19 10.35
N ALA A 89 25.08 -21.08 9.40
CA ALA A 89 25.08 -20.03 8.39
C ALA A 89 24.88 -18.64 9.01
N ALA A 90 24.01 -18.51 10.03
CA ALA A 90 23.79 -17.27 10.76
C ALA A 90 25.08 -16.77 11.46
N ILE A 91 25.76 -17.66 12.22
CA ILE A 91 27.02 -17.31 12.88
C ILE A 91 28.12 -17.03 11.85
N ALA A 92 28.23 -17.85 10.82
CA ALA A 92 29.22 -17.64 9.76
C ALA A 92 29.00 -16.30 9.00
N LYS A 93 27.77 -15.80 8.93
CA LYS A 93 27.47 -14.47 8.37
C LYS A 93 28.03 -13.35 9.25
N GLU A 94 27.94 -13.48 10.57
CA GLU A 94 28.47 -12.52 11.53
C GLU A 94 30.01 -12.38 11.43
N PHE A 95 30.71 -13.51 11.18
CA PHE A 95 32.16 -13.53 11.11
C PHE A 95 32.74 -13.40 9.69
N GLY A 96 31.91 -13.40 8.67
CA GLY A 96 32.33 -13.21 7.28
C GLY A 96 32.31 -11.74 6.86
N LEU A 97 33.44 -11.25 6.31
CA LEU A 97 33.43 -9.97 5.60
C LEU A 97 32.75 -10.16 4.24
N THR A 98 31.53 -9.60 4.06
CA THR A 98 30.88 -9.63 2.76
C THR A 98 31.53 -8.60 1.85
N VAL A 99 32.22 -9.08 0.82
CA VAL A 99 32.95 -8.23 -0.16
C VAL A 99 32.11 -7.92 -1.39
N ALA A 100 31.12 -8.75 -1.69
CA ALA A 100 30.14 -8.52 -2.75
C ALA A 100 28.87 -9.35 -2.53
N TYR A 101 27.76 -8.88 -3.05
CA TYR A 101 26.51 -9.65 -3.15
C TYR A 101 26.34 -10.13 -4.59
N GLY A 102 26.22 -11.46 -4.79
CA GLY A 102 26.14 -12.12 -6.09
C GLY A 102 27.35 -11.85 -6.98
N LEU A 103 27.23 -12.19 -8.26
CA LEU A 103 28.30 -12.03 -9.27
C LEU A 103 28.04 -10.85 -10.22
N ASN A 104 27.54 -9.70 -9.74
CA ASN A 104 27.13 -8.58 -10.58
C ASN A 104 26.11 -8.97 -11.67
N THR A 105 25.15 -9.78 -11.31
CA THR A 105 24.19 -10.29 -12.25
C THR A 105 23.01 -9.35 -12.37
N LEU A 106 22.40 -9.37 -13.53
CA LEU A 106 21.23 -8.55 -13.87
C LEU A 106 20.02 -8.78 -12.94
N GLN A 107 19.95 -9.92 -12.27
CA GLN A 107 18.87 -10.19 -11.32
C GLN A 107 18.83 -9.16 -10.17
N LYS A 108 19.96 -8.60 -9.77
CA LYS A 108 20.01 -7.53 -8.77
C LYS A 108 19.38 -6.23 -9.25
N ASP A 109 19.25 -6.09 -10.56
CA ASP A 109 18.66 -4.92 -11.20
C ASP A 109 17.15 -4.99 -11.30
N LEU A 110 16.51 -6.08 -10.86
CA LEU A 110 15.06 -6.16 -10.75
C LEU A 110 14.54 -5.02 -9.88
N LYS A 111 13.62 -4.26 -10.42
CA LYS A 111 12.96 -3.14 -9.75
C LYS A 111 11.82 -3.67 -8.88
N TYR A 112 12.16 -4.24 -7.72
CA TYR A 112 11.17 -4.81 -6.79
C TYR A 112 10.17 -3.77 -6.29
N GLY A 113 10.58 -2.50 -6.16
CA GLY A 113 9.71 -1.40 -5.75
C GLY A 113 8.55 -1.14 -6.71
N ASP A 114 8.70 -1.47 -7.99
CA ASP A 114 7.64 -1.33 -8.99
C ASP A 114 6.56 -2.44 -8.88
N LEU A 115 6.90 -3.54 -8.21
CA LEU A 115 6.00 -4.67 -7.96
C LEU A 115 5.27 -4.57 -6.61
N MET A 116 5.66 -3.60 -5.77
CA MET A 116 5.13 -3.42 -4.42
C MET A 116 3.85 -2.60 -4.40
N ASP A 117 2.96 -2.97 -3.49
CA ASP A 117 1.68 -2.28 -3.32
C ASP A 117 1.79 -1.17 -2.27
N GLN A 118 1.36 0.03 -2.64
CA GLN A 118 1.09 1.08 -1.67
C GLN A 118 -0.28 0.88 -1.04
N MET A 119 -0.40 1.16 0.25
CA MET A 119 -1.67 1.20 0.94
C MET A 119 -2.34 2.57 0.76
N ALA A 120 -3.66 2.56 0.53
CA ALA A 120 -4.42 3.76 0.20
C ALA A 120 -4.39 4.82 1.31
N ASN A 121 -4.39 6.10 0.90
CA ASN A 121 -4.43 7.22 1.82
C ASN A 121 -5.85 7.56 2.33
N ASN A 122 -6.90 7.22 1.58
CA ASN A 122 -8.30 7.55 1.90
C ASN A 122 -8.60 9.05 2.12
N TYR A 123 -7.68 9.95 1.77
CA TYR A 123 -7.89 11.38 1.88
C TYR A 123 -9.01 11.85 0.93
N LYS A 124 -9.91 12.68 1.44
CA LYS A 124 -11.00 13.26 0.66
C LYS A 124 -10.90 14.78 0.70
N LYS A 125 -10.81 15.40 -0.48
CA LYS A 125 -10.83 16.87 -0.61
C LYS A 125 -12.16 17.47 -0.14
N VAL A 126 -13.25 16.72 -0.26
CA VAL A 126 -14.58 17.06 0.26
C VAL A 126 -15.16 15.83 0.94
N THR A 127 -15.68 16.01 2.14
CA THR A 127 -16.46 15.00 2.86
C THR A 127 -17.89 15.49 3.03
N THR A 128 -18.84 14.80 2.41
CA THR A 128 -20.27 15.12 2.54
C THR A 128 -20.85 14.37 3.73
N VAL A 129 -21.44 15.11 4.67
CA VAL A 129 -22.19 14.59 5.81
C VAL A 129 -23.66 14.95 5.64
N VAL A 130 -24.54 13.98 5.80
CA VAL A 130 -25.99 14.18 5.69
C VAL A 130 -26.64 13.96 7.05
N ASP A 131 -27.25 15.01 7.60
CA ASP A 131 -28.04 14.98 8.81
C ASP A 131 -29.52 15.11 8.46
N LYS A 132 -30.39 14.27 9.04
CA LYS A 132 -31.82 14.21 8.73
C LYS A 132 -32.65 14.28 10.00
N THR A 133 -33.76 14.98 9.93
CA THR A 133 -34.80 14.96 10.97
C THR A 133 -36.18 15.07 10.35
N ASP A 134 -37.20 14.53 10.98
CA ASP A 134 -38.56 14.47 10.46
C ASP A 134 -39.53 15.32 11.29
N LEU A 135 -40.42 16.02 10.58
CA LEU A 135 -41.62 16.62 11.11
C LEU A 135 -42.84 15.74 10.72
N LEU A 136 -43.46 15.12 11.70
CA LEU A 136 -44.60 14.24 11.48
C LEU A 136 -45.92 15.02 11.45
N TYR A 137 -46.89 14.51 10.67
CA TYR A 137 -48.22 15.09 10.50
C TYR A 137 -49.31 14.09 10.85
N ALA A 138 -50.46 14.62 11.29
CA ALA A 138 -51.68 13.82 11.40
C ALA A 138 -52.14 13.35 10.01
N ILE A 139 -52.98 12.31 9.98
CA ILE A 139 -53.58 11.82 8.73
C ILE A 139 -54.31 12.99 8.01
N ASN A 140 -54.18 13.07 6.70
CA ASN A 140 -54.77 14.09 5.85
C ASN A 140 -54.48 15.56 6.25
N SER A 141 -53.41 15.78 7.01
CA SER A 141 -53.01 17.10 7.50
C SER A 141 -51.60 17.50 7.06
N SER A 142 -51.42 18.80 6.82
CA SER A 142 -50.14 19.46 6.64
C SER A 142 -49.86 20.49 7.77
N VAL A 143 -50.65 20.48 8.84
CA VAL A 143 -50.53 21.41 9.97
C VAL A 143 -49.48 20.85 10.95
N VAL A 144 -48.43 21.63 11.22
CA VAL A 144 -47.43 21.29 12.25
C VAL A 144 -48.00 21.66 13.61
N THR A 145 -48.06 20.69 14.52
CA THR A 145 -48.48 20.93 15.90
C THR A 145 -47.38 21.57 16.74
N LYS A 146 -47.76 22.32 17.78
CA LYS A 146 -46.77 22.90 18.73
C LYS A 146 -45.86 21.84 19.37
N LYS A 147 -46.34 20.61 19.54
CA LYS A 147 -45.58 19.46 20.02
C LYS A 147 -44.45 19.09 19.02
N ASN A 148 -44.80 19.04 17.74
CA ASN A 148 -43.83 18.68 16.68
C ASN A 148 -42.84 19.83 16.41
N GLU A 149 -43.24 21.11 16.53
CA GLU A 149 -42.33 22.25 16.48
C GLU A 149 -41.28 22.25 17.61
N LYS A 150 -41.59 21.64 18.76
CA LYS A 150 -40.69 21.53 19.96
C LYS A 150 -40.04 20.16 20.08
N ASN A 151 -40.01 19.39 19.01
CA ASN A 151 -39.37 18.08 19.02
C ASN A 151 -37.85 18.21 19.34
N ALA A 152 -37.35 17.37 20.26
CA ALA A 152 -35.94 17.34 20.64
C ALA A 152 -35.00 17.13 19.44
N ASN A 153 -35.42 16.34 18.47
CA ASN A 153 -34.65 16.08 17.23
C ASN A 153 -34.43 17.36 16.41
N LEU A 154 -35.42 18.29 16.37
CA LEU A 154 -35.23 19.58 15.74
C LEU A 154 -34.25 20.48 16.47
N GLY A 155 -34.20 20.37 17.83
CA GLY A 155 -33.18 21.03 18.64
C GLY A 155 -31.78 20.55 18.32
N ALA A 156 -31.58 19.24 18.30
CA ALA A 156 -30.30 18.62 17.95
C ALA A 156 -29.87 18.94 16.50
N PHE A 157 -30.84 18.92 15.56
CA PHE A 157 -30.58 19.32 14.17
C PHE A 157 -30.08 20.78 14.10
N LYS A 158 -30.73 21.71 14.83
CA LYS A 158 -30.30 23.10 14.90
C LYS A 158 -28.88 23.23 15.47
N GLU A 159 -28.57 22.53 16.56
CA GLU A 159 -27.25 22.55 17.17
C GLU A 159 -26.17 22.08 16.18
N ASN A 160 -26.43 21.03 15.39
CA ASN A 160 -25.53 20.57 14.34
C ASN A 160 -25.35 21.61 13.23
N VAL A 161 -26.42 22.26 12.80
CA VAL A 161 -26.35 23.36 11.81
C VAL A 161 -25.52 24.52 12.35
N ASP A 162 -25.80 24.97 13.59
CA ASP A 162 -25.09 26.09 14.23
C ASP A 162 -23.61 25.77 14.40
N LYS A 163 -23.25 24.54 14.79
CA LYS A 163 -21.87 24.07 14.90
C LYS A 163 -21.14 24.15 13.56
N ASN A 164 -21.79 23.75 12.46
CA ASN A 164 -21.20 23.79 11.15
C ASN A 164 -21.06 25.23 10.61
N LEU A 165 -21.92 26.17 11.04
CA LEU A 165 -21.79 27.60 10.69
C LEU A 165 -20.53 28.25 11.26
N THR A 166 -19.96 27.70 12.35
CA THR A 166 -18.71 28.19 12.93
C THR A 166 -17.48 27.61 12.28
N ASN A 167 -17.64 26.71 11.31
CA ASN A 167 -16.56 26.07 10.58
C ASN A 167 -16.42 26.70 9.19
N ASP A 168 -15.39 27.50 8.98
CA ASP A 168 -15.10 28.20 7.71
C ASP A 168 -14.90 27.24 6.51
N ARG A 169 -14.72 25.94 6.78
CA ARG A 169 -14.58 24.89 5.76
C ARG A 169 -15.87 24.14 5.47
N ALA A 170 -16.97 24.49 6.13
CA ALA A 170 -18.26 23.82 5.95
C ALA A 170 -19.18 24.65 5.03
N THR A 171 -19.76 23.99 4.03
CA THR A 171 -20.84 24.54 3.22
C THR A 171 -22.08 23.69 3.47
N GLN A 172 -23.19 24.32 3.83
CA GLN A 172 -24.43 23.64 4.17
C GLN A 172 -25.53 23.94 3.17
N ASN A 173 -26.32 22.91 2.84
CA ASN A 173 -27.54 23.03 2.06
C ASN A 173 -28.70 22.39 2.84
N ILE A 174 -29.76 23.17 3.08
CA ILE A 174 -30.94 22.72 3.82
C ILE A 174 -32.09 22.47 2.84
N ALA A 175 -32.57 21.24 2.81
CA ALA A 175 -33.71 20.84 1.99
C ALA A 175 -34.84 20.27 2.85
N VAL A 176 -36.07 20.66 2.55
CA VAL A 176 -37.31 20.12 3.15
C VAL A 176 -38.07 19.32 2.10
N LYS A 177 -38.10 18.01 2.30
CA LYS A 177 -38.77 17.04 1.43
C LYS A 177 -40.13 16.68 2.02
N GLY A 178 -41.20 17.09 1.35
CA GLY A 178 -42.58 16.75 1.79
C GLY A 178 -43.00 15.40 1.24
N TYR A 179 -43.55 14.56 2.09
CA TYR A 179 -44.04 13.23 1.74
C TYR A 179 -45.46 12.99 2.22
N ALA A 180 -46.15 12.08 1.55
CA ALA A 180 -47.40 11.50 2.00
C ALA A 180 -47.25 9.99 2.17
N SER A 181 -48.00 9.40 3.09
CA SER A 181 -48.09 7.95 3.23
C SER A 181 -48.80 7.33 2.01
N PRO A 182 -48.38 6.16 1.52
CA PRO A 182 -48.91 5.54 0.32
C PRO A 182 -50.22 4.76 0.60
N ASP A 183 -51.20 5.41 1.21
CA ASP A 183 -52.47 4.80 1.63
C ASP A 183 -53.72 5.57 1.09
N GLY A 184 -53.53 6.49 0.14
CA GLY A 184 -54.58 7.29 -0.44
C GLY A 184 -54.39 7.61 -1.92
N PRO A 185 -55.34 8.29 -2.57
CA PRO A 185 -55.23 8.61 -4.00
C PRO A 185 -53.99 9.43 -4.32
N VAL A 186 -53.21 9.02 -5.33
CA VAL A 186 -51.93 9.65 -5.74
C VAL A 186 -52.08 11.19 -5.91
N LYS A 187 -53.12 11.64 -6.63
CA LYS A 187 -53.36 13.10 -6.84
C LYS A 187 -53.59 13.85 -5.54
N PHE A 188 -54.18 13.24 -4.54
CA PHE A 188 -54.35 13.82 -3.21
C PHE A 188 -53.04 13.87 -2.46
N ASN A 189 -52.29 12.78 -2.50
CA ASN A 189 -50.97 12.64 -1.87
C ASN A 189 -49.95 13.62 -2.47
N ASP A 190 -49.99 13.89 -3.79
CA ASP A 190 -49.19 14.93 -4.43
C ASP A 190 -49.46 16.32 -3.85
N LYS A 191 -50.76 16.70 -3.69
CA LYS A 191 -51.12 17.97 -3.07
C LYS A 191 -50.72 18.05 -1.61
N LEU A 192 -50.92 16.95 -0.89
CA LEU A 192 -50.59 16.86 0.54
C LEU A 192 -49.09 16.94 0.81
N SER A 193 -48.31 16.25 0.01
CA SER A 193 -46.81 16.29 0.10
C SER A 193 -46.29 17.71 -0.17
N LYS A 194 -46.87 18.41 -1.16
CA LYS A 194 -46.56 19.82 -1.43
C LYS A 194 -46.91 20.73 -0.25
N ALA A 195 -48.12 20.59 0.31
CA ALA A 195 -48.52 21.37 1.48
C ALA A 195 -47.64 21.10 2.71
N ARG A 196 -47.18 19.86 2.87
CA ARG A 196 -46.23 19.46 3.93
C ARG A 196 -44.86 20.06 3.69
N SER A 197 -44.30 20.02 2.48
CA SER A 197 -43.02 20.66 2.20
C SER A 197 -43.01 22.14 2.51
N GLU A 198 -44.07 22.85 2.15
CA GLU A 198 -44.26 24.29 2.44
C GLU A 198 -44.40 24.58 3.94
N SER A 199 -45.19 23.78 4.66
CA SER A 199 -45.34 23.97 6.11
C SER A 199 -44.06 23.59 6.88
N GLY A 200 -43.35 22.53 6.46
CA GLY A 200 -42.04 22.18 6.99
C GLY A 200 -41.00 23.27 6.75
N LYS A 201 -40.96 23.84 5.52
CA LYS A 201 -40.09 25.00 5.20
C LYS A 201 -40.30 26.16 6.15
N LYS A 202 -41.58 26.51 6.45
CA LYS A 202 -41.89 27.61 7.40
C LYS A 202 -41.33 27.34 8.80
N VAL A 203 -41.43 26.09 9.29
CA VAL A 203 -40.87 25.71 10.61
C VAL A 203 -39.37 25.82 10.60
N VAL A 204 -38.70 25.29 9.57
CA VAL A 204 -37.24 25.33 9.44
C VAL A 204 -36.73 26.76 9.30
N ALA A 205 -37.41 27.59 8.49
CA ALA A 205 -37.05 29.00 8.33
C ALA A 205 -37.17 29.78 9.66
N LYS A 206 -38.13 29.46 10.50
CA LYS A 206 -38.23 30.01 11.86
C LYS A 206 -37.16 29.50 12.79
N LEU A 207 -36.84 28.20 12.69
CA LEU A 207 -35.81 27.54 13.51
C LEU A 207 -34.40 28.07 13.21
N LEU A 208 -34.10 28.29 11.92
CA LEU A 208 -32.79 28.72 11.41
C LEU A 208 -32.77 30.19 10.96
N LYS A 209 -33.64 31.05 11.50
CA LYS A 209 -33.81 32.46 11.07
C LYS A 209 -32.51 33.28 11.10
N ASP A 210 -31.60 32.95 11.99
CA ASP A 210 -30.35 33.67 12.24
C ASP A 210 -29.16 33.04 11.51
N SER A 211 -29.37 31.95 10.73
CA SER A 211 -28.28 31.20 10.09
C SER A 211 -27.83 31.78 8.73
N GLY A 212 -28.69 32.58 8.08
CA GLY A 212 -28.44 33.07 6.72
C GLY A 212 -28.48 31.98 5.63
N LEU A 213 -28.90 30.75 5.96
CA LEU A 213 -28.97 29.65 5.01
C LEU A 213 -30.26 29.69 4.22
N ASP A 214 -30.19 29.44 2.93
CA ASP A 214 -31.35 29.20 2.08
C ASP A 214 -31.93 27.82 2.37
N ILE A 215 -33.27 27.74 2.31
CA ILE A 215 -34.01 26.51 2.56
C ILE A 215 -34.80 26.15 1.31
N ASP A 216 -34.43 25.04 0.70
CA ASP A 216 -35.14 24.46 -0.41
C ASP A 216 -36.35 23.63 0.07
N ALA A 217 -37.42 23.61 -0.69
CA ALA A 217 -38.56 22.75 -0.41
C ALA A 217 -39.08 22.07 -1.69
N ALA A 218 -39.26 20.77 -1.61
CA ALA A 218 -39.77 19.97 -2.71
C ALA A 218 -40.78 18.93 -2.23
N ALA A 219 -41.76 18.66 -3.07
CA ALA A 219 -42.76 17.62 -2.86
C ALA A 219 -42.34 16.34 -3.57
N TYR A 220 -42.46 15.22 -2.88
CA TYR A 220 -42.07 13.89 -3.39
C TYR A 220 -43.27 12.94 -3.56
N GLY A 221 -44.49 13.39 -3.27
CA GLY A 221 -45.66 12.52 -3.33
C GLY A 221 -45.67 11.46 -2.25
N GLU A 222 -45.92 10.23 -2.66
CA GLU A 222 -45.93 9.05 -1.79
C GLU A 222 -44.50 8.57 -1.47
N ASP A 223 -44.24 8.29 -0.18
CA ASP A 223 -42.92 7.88 0.32
C ASP A 223 -42.75 6.35 0.22
N TRP A 224 -42.63 5.83 -0.98
CA TRP A 224 -42.43 4.39 -1.21
C TRP A 224 -41.05 3.93 -0.80
N ASP A 225 -40.01 4.78 -0.90
CA ASP A 225 -38.65 4.44 -0.46
C ASP A 225 -38.57 4.39 1.05
N GLY A 226 -39.16 5.38 1.75
CA GLY A 226 -39.27 5.37 3.19
C GLY A 226 -40.13 4.21 3.70
N PHE A 227 -41.23 3.90 2.98
CA PHE A 227 -42.03 2.72 3.29
C PHE A 227 -41.24 1.43 3.26
N LYS A 228 -40.44 1.22 2.22
CA LYS A 228 -39.59 0.08 2.08
C LYS A 228 -38.56 0.00 3.21
N GLU A 229 -37.87 1.11 3.49
CA GLU A 229 -36.87 1.22 4.55
C GLU A 229 -37.47 0.87 5.93
N LEU A 230 -38.62 1.44 6.27
CA LEU A 230 -39.28 1.19 7.55
C LEU A 230 -39.78 -0.26 7.68
N VAL A 231 -40.31 -0.85 6.60
CA VAL A 231 -40.71 -2.27 6.59
C VAL A 231 -39.49 -3.17 6.78
N GLU A 232 -38.37 -2.90 6.10
CA GLU A 232 -37.11 -3.67 6.26
C GLU A 232 -36.61 -3.67 7.71
N GLN A 233 -36.75 -2.54 8.41
CA GLN A 233 -36.32 -2.35 9.80
C GLN A 233 -37.33 -2.85 10.83
N SER A 234 -38.59 -3.09 10.43
CA SER A 234 -39.67 -3.48 11.32
C SER A 234 -39.66 -4.96 11.67
N ASN A 235 -40.49 -5.32 12.67
CA ASN A 235 -40.80 -6.70 13.02
C ASN A 235 -42.22 -7.11 12.55
N ILE A 236 -42.77 -6.39 11.56
CA ILE A 236 -44.11 -6.68 11.02
C ILE A 236 -44.15 -8.08 10.45
N LYS A 237 -45.27 -8.76 10.73
CA LYS A 237 -45.54 -10.08 10.18
C LYS A 237 -45.58 -10.02 8.65
N ASP A 238 -45.06 -11.05 8.01
CA ASP A 238 -45.03 -11.18 6.54
C ASP A 238 -44.29 -10.04 5.80
N LYS A 239 -43.32 -9.36 6.46
CA LYS A 239 -42.55 -8.27 5.85
C LYS A 239 -41.88 -8.66 4.53
N ASP A 240 -41.39 -9.90 4.42
CA ASP A 240 -40.74 -10.39 3.19
C ASP A 240 -41.75 -10.43 2.01
N LEU A 241 -43.03 -10.73 2.28
CA LEU A 241 -44.07 -10.67 1.27
C LEU A 241 -44.35 -9.23 0.84
N ILE A 242 -44.38 -8.28 1.78
CA ILE A 242 -44.54 -6.85 1.46
C ILE A 242 -43.37 -6.37 0.57
N LEU A 243 -42.14 -6.71 0.93
CA LEU A 243 -40.96 -6.34 0.15
C LEU A 243 -40.98 -6.98 -1.24
N GLN A 244 -41.49 -8.21 -1.36
CA GLN A 244 -41.70 -8.87 -2.66
C GLN A 244 -42.71 -8.12 -3.51
N VAL A 245 -43.85 -7.68 -2.95
CA VAL A 245 -44.83 -6.85 -3.66
C VAL A 245 -44.20 -5.56 -4.19
N LEU A 246 -43.38 -4.88 -3.36
CA LEU A 246 -42.67 -3.66 -3.80
C LEU A 246 -41.71 -3.93 -4.94
N SER A 247 -41.13 -5.13 -5.03
CA SER A 247 -40.23 -5.48 -6.12
C SER A 247 -40.92 -5.90 -7.42
N LEU A 248 -42.10 -6.48 -7.31
CA LEU A 248 -42.88 -6.99 -8.46
C LEU A 248 -43.68 -5.90 -9.18
N TYR A 249 -44.24 -4.94 -8.42
CA TYR A 249 -45.11 -3.91 -8.95
C TYR A 249 -44.39 -2.58 -8.99
N ASN A 250 -44.39 -1.92 -10.17
CA ASN A 250 -43.76 -0.60 -10.35
C ASN A 250 -44.76 0.54 -10.18
N SER A 251 -46.07 0.29 -10.40
CA SER A 251 -47.12 1.27 -10.26
C SER A 251 -47.51 1.47 -8.78
N PRO A 252 -47.48 2.72 -8.27
CA PRO A 252 -47.97 3.03 -6.92
C PRO A 252 -49.36 2.47 -6.62
N ALA A 253 -50.30 2.60 -7.55
CA ALA A 253 -51.65 2.13 -7.39
C ALA A 253 -51.77 0.60 -7.29
N GLU A 254 -50.94 -0.15 -8.04
CA GLU A 254 -50.89 -1.60 -7.93
C GLU A 254 -50.25 -2.04 -6.59
N ARG A 255 -49.16 -1.41 -6.17
CA ARG A 255 -48.53 -1.64 -4.86
C ARG A 255 -49.55 -1.42 -3.73
N GLU A 256 -50.24 -0.29 -3.74
CA GLU A 256 -51.28 0.05 -2.74
C GLU A 256 -52.38 -0.99 -2.70
N THR A 257 -52.88 -1.44 -3.87
CA THR A 257 -53.96 -2.42 -3.99
C THR A 257 -53.53 -3.76 -3.42
N GLU A 258 -52.34 -4.26 -3.79
CA GLU A 258 -51.86 -5.55 -3.33
C GLU A 258 -51.55 -5.57 -1.82
N ILE A 259 -50.97 -4.48 -1.27
CA ILE A 259 -50.72 -4.35 0.17
C ILE A 259 -52.05 -4.28 0.94
N LYS A 260 -53.05 -3.59 0.44
CA LYS A 260 -54.40 -3.52 1.07
C LYS A 260 -55.11 -4.88 1.05
N ASN A 261 -54.87 -5.69 0.04
CA ASN A 261 -55.41 -7.04 -0.05
C ASN A 261 -54.87 -7.98 1.07
N MET A 262 -53.73 -7.63 1.65
CA MET A 262 -53.16 -8.33 2.82
C MET A 262 -53.75 -7.75 4.12
N SER A 263 -55.02 -7.99 4.40
CA SER A 263 -55.80 -7.27 5.40
C SER A 263 -55.21 -7.24 6.82
N SER A 264 -54.68 -8.33 7.31
CA SER A 264 -54.08 -8.41 8.65
C SER A 264 -52.75 -7.59 8.72
N VAL A 265 -51.93 -7.67 7.69
CA VAL A 265 -50.68 -6.95 7.57
C VAL A 265 -50.94 -5.43 7.39
N PHE A 266 -51.99 -5.08 6.66
CA PHE A 266 -52.33 -3.67 6.42
C PHE A 266 -52.74 -2.93 7.70
N GLU A 267 -53.37 -3.61 8.66
CA GLU A 267 -53.67 -2.99 9.97
C GLU A 267 -52.38 -2.72 10.77
N GLU A 268 -51.45 -3.65 10.78
CA GLU A 268 -50.12 -3.41 11.40
C GLU A 268 -49.38 -2.25 10.72
N LEU A 269 -49.41 -2.17 9.38
CA LEU A 269 -48.83 -1.04 8.63
C LEU A 269 -49.44 0.31 8.95
N LYS A 270 -50.76 0.37 9.17
CA LYS A 270 -51.47 1.58 9.56
C LYS A 270 -51.03 2.13 10.90
N GLU A 271 -50.67 1.23 11.84
CA GLU A 271 -50.30 1.58 13.20
C GLU A 271 -48.83 1.90 13.32
N GLU A 272 -47.96 1.15 12.67
CA GLU A 272 -46.49 1.21 12.89
C GLU A 272 -45.75 1.98 11.79
N ILE A 273 -46.14 1.87 10.51
CA ILE A 273 -45.33 2.38 9.39
C ILE A 273 -45.93 3.67 8.80
N LEU A 274 -47.23 3.65 8.43
CA LEU A 274 -47.81 4.77 7.72
C LEU A 274 -47.76 6.11 8.48
N PRO A 275 -47.88 6.17 9.82
CA PRO A 275 -47.71 7.42 10.56
C PRO A 275 -46.37 8.09 10.37
N GLU A 276 -45.29 7.30 10.31
CA GLU A 276 -43.91 7.81 10.14
C GLU A 276 -43.63 8.36 8.74
N LEU A 277 -44.46 7.96 7.73
CA LEU A 277 -44.36 8.44 6.35
C LEU A 277 -45.16 9.74 6.09
N ARG A 278 -45.98 10.16 7.06
CA ARG A 278 -46.69 11.44 7.01
C ARG A 278 -45.77 12.55 7.48
N ARG A 279 -44.74 12.86 6.69
CA ARG A 279 -43.61 13.66 7.16
C ARG A 279 -43.17 14.76 6.20
N SER A 280 -42.50 15.75 6.77
CA SER A 280 -41.48 16.52 6.05
C SER A 280 -40.12 16.13 6.59
N GLN A 281 -39.32 15.51 5.75
CA GLN A 281 -37.91 15.21 6.07
C GLN A 281 -37.09 16.45 5.82
N ILE A 282 -36.45 16.93 6.86
CA ILE A 282 -35.49 18.03 6.83
C ILE A 282 -34.12 17.43 6.69
N VAL A 283 -33.40 17.81 5.65
CA VAL A 283 -32.08 17.26 5.31
C VAL A 283 -31.07 18.40 5.31
N ASN A 284 -30.05 18.30 6.10
CA ASN A 284 -28.87 19.15 6.00
C ASN A 284 -27.75 18.35 5.32
N THR A 285 -27.34 18.80 4.15
CA THR A 285 -26.16 18.27 3.47
C THR A 285 -25.01 19.23 3.71
N THR A 286 -24.00 18.78 4.48
CA THR A 286 -22.82 19.57 4.81
C THR A 286 -21.62 19.03 4.04
N ASP A 287 -21.04 19.85 3.18
CA ASP A 287 -19.76 19.57 2.52
C ASP A 287 -18.63 20.19 3.35
N LEU A 288 -17.81 19.34 3.92
CA LEU A 288 -16.62 19.72 4.68
C LEU A 288 -15.41 19.70 3.74
N GLN A 289 -14.83 20.87 3.52
CA GLN A 289 -13.61 21.03 2.71
C GLN A 289 -12.39 20.59 3.52
N GLY A 290 -11.62 19.63 2.99
CA GLY A 290 -10.30 19.28 3.52
C GLY A 290 -9.28 20.40 3.25
N LYS A 291 -8.03 20.20 3.67
CA LYS A 291 -6.93 21.11 3.29
C LYS A 291 -6.66 21.04 1.79
N THR A 292 -6.29 22.14 1.18
CA THR A 292 -5.79 22.11 -0.21
C THR A 292 -4.40 21.45 -0.28
N ASP A 293 -3.97 21.12 -1.50
CA ASP A 293 -2.65 20.53 -1.74
C ASP A 293 -1.52 21.45 -1.22
N GLU A 294 -1.67 22.79 -1.44
CA GLU A 294 -0.76 23.82 -0.95
C GLU A 294 -0.75 23.90 0.58
N GLU A 295 -1.93 23.84 1.21
CA GLU A 295 -2.06 23.86 2.67
C GLU A 295 -1.43 22.64 3.32
N ILE A 296 -1.59 21.45 2.72
CA ILE A 296 -0.96 20.20 3.21
C ILE A 296 0.56 20.34 3.14
N MET A 297 1.10 20.76 1.99
CA MET A 297 2.54 20.90 1.82
C MET A 297 3.12 22.02 2.68
N ALA A 298 2.39 23.12 2.84
CA ALA A 298 2.80 24.22 3.74
C ALA A 298 2.82 23.76 5.21
N ALA A 299 1.79 23.03 5.64
CA ALA A 299 1.72 22.47 6.99
C ALA A 299 2.88 21.48 7.24
N TYR A 300 3.18 20.61 6.27
CA TYR A 300 4.32 19.69 6.36
C TYR A 300 5.65 20.46 6.54
N ARG A 301 5.92 21.46 5.69
CA ARG A 301 7.18 22.23 5.70
C ARG A 301 7.36 23.08 6.95
N ASN A 302 6.26 23.59 7.51
CA ASN A 302 6.28 24.47 8.67
C ASN A 302 6.08 23.72 10.01
N GLY A 303 6.02 22.38 10.00
CA GLY A 303 5.80 21.57 11.19
C GLY A 303 4.39 21.66 11.76
N GLY A 304 3.41 22.09 10.96
CA GLY A 304 2.00 22.13 11.33
C GLY A 304 1.38 20.73 11.50
N GLU A 305 0.13 20.70 11.96
CA GLU A 305 -0.58 19.45 12.17
C GLU A 305 -1.18 18.92 10.85
N LEU A 306 -0.86 17.66 10.56
CA LEU A 306 -1.45 16.86 9.50
C LEU A 306 -1.95 15.53 10.07
N SER A 307 -3.09 15.07 9.59
CA SER A 307 -3.62 13.74 9.88
C SER A 307 -2.83 12.63 9.14
N PRO A 308 -2.97 11.36 9.52
CA PRO A 308 -2.38 10.23 8.79
C PRO A 308 -2.75 10.24 7.31
N GLU A 309 -4.03 10.54 6.99
CA GLU A 309 -4.53 10.59 5.62
C GLU A 309 -3.85 11.70 4.80
N GLU A 310 -3.63 12.87 5.38
CA GLU A 310 -2.96 14.00 4.72
C GLU A 310 -1.47 13.72 4.51
N TYR A 311 -0.78 13.07 5.45
CA TYR A 311 0.61 12.63 5.24
C TYR A 311 0.73 11.59 4.14
N LEU A 312 -0.16 10.59 4.14
CA LEU A 312 -0.20 9.56 3.10
C LEU A 312 -0.51 10.16 1.73
N PHE A 313 -1.50 11.06 1.66
CA PHE A 313 -1.85 11.77 0.44
C PHE A 313 -0.67 12.62 -0.08
N ALA A 314 0.00 13.38 0.79
CA ALA A 314 1.17 14.17 0.43
C ALA A 314 2.26 13.29 -0.19
N ALA A 315 2.59 12.18 0.44
CA ALA A 315 3.64 11.29 -0.05
C ALA A 315 3.27 10.53 -1.33
N GLN A 316 1.98 10.19 -1.52
CA GLN A 316 1.55 9.38 -2.67
C GLN A 316 1.19 10.20 -3.90
N VAL A 317 0.67 11.42 -3.70
CA VAL A 317 0.02 12.21 -4.76
C VAL A 317 0.72 13.52 -5.04
N LEU A 318 1.25 14.20 -3.99
CA LEU A 318 1.83 15.54 -4.15
C LEU A 318 3.31 15.54 -4.45
N VAL A 319 4.01 14.42 -4.20
CA VAL A 319 5.44 14.31 -4.49
C VAL A 319 5.76 13.03 -5.25
N GLU A 320 6.62 13.14 -6.25
CA GLU A 320 7.08 12.02 -7.07
C GLU A 320 8.47 11.49 -6.63
N ASN A 321 9.27 12.36 -6.02
CA ASN A 321 10.64 12.04 -5.62
C ASN A 321 10.65 11.10 -4.41
N PRO A 322 11.28 9.90 -4.48
CA PRO A 322 11.28 8.93 -3.40
C PRO A 322 11.92 9.45 -2.10
N GLU A 323 12.93 10.29 -2.16
CA GLU A 323 13.60 10.86 -0.99
C GLU A 323 12.66 11.80 -0.23
N GLU A 324 11.88 12.60 -0.95
CA GLU A 324 10.85 13.46 -0.34
C GLU A 324 9.71 12.65 0.23
N GLN A 325 9.26 11.59 -0.45
CA GLN A 325 8.29 10.62 0.08
C GLN A 325 8.78 10.00 1.39
N ILE A 326 10.03 9.56 1.45
CA ILE A 326 10.68 9.01 2.65
C ILE A 326 10.67 10.04 3.78
N ALA A 327 11.01 11.31 3.50
CA ALA A 327 11.05 12.37 4.50
C ALA A 327 9.66 12.62 5.12
N ILE A 328 8.62 12.72 4.28
CA ILE A 328 7.22 12.90 4.69
C ILE A 328 6.76 11.71 5.55
N LEU A 329 6.93 10.48 5.05
CA LEU A 329 6.46 9.26 5.74
C LEU A 329 7.27 8.96 7.01
N THR A 330 8.55 9.31 7.05
CA THR A 330 9.36 9.23 8.27
C THR A 330 8.85 10.21 9.33
N THR A 331 8.45 11.41 8.93
CA THR A 331 7.84 12.39 9.85
C THR A 331 6.51 11.87 10.38
N ALA A 332 5.66 11.32 9.51
CA ALA A 332 4.39 10.71 9.87
C ALA A 332 4.57 9.53 10.84
N SER A 333 5.54 8.65 10.58
CA SER A 333 5.79 7.45 11.40
C SER A 333 6.25 7.72 12.83
N LYS A 334 6.75 8.94 13.10
CA LYS A 334 7.08 9.40 14.47
C LYS A 334 5.85 9.86 15.25
N LYS A 335 4.80 10.28 14.55
CA LYS A 335 3.57 10.82 15.12
C LYS A 335 2.47 9.76 15.23
N TYR A 336 2.42 8.83 14.28
CA TYR A 336 1.29 7.90 14.11
C TYR A 336 1.77 6.45 14.02
N ASN A 337 1.09 5.58 14.76
CA ASN A 337 1.30 4.14 14.69
C ASN A 337 0.31 3.52 13.68
N ASP A 338 0.57 3.74 12.39
CA ASP A 338 -0.29 3.33 11.28
C ASP A 338 0.49 2.43 10.31
N ALA A 339 -0.05 1.23 10.06
CA ALA A 339 0.58 0.24 9.17
C ALA A 339 0.80 0.77 7.75
N ARG A 340 -0.12 1.60 7.25
CA ARG A 340 -0.05 2.18 5.89
C ARG A 340 1.15 3.11 5.75
N ILE A 341 1.44 3.89 6.79
CA ILE A 341 2.60 4.79 6.82
C ILE A 341 3.90 3.98 6.74
N TRP A 342 4.02 2.94 7.57
CA TRP A 342 5.21 2.08 7.56
C TRP A 342 5.34 1.29 6.25
N ASN A 343 4.24 0.77 5.70
CA ASN A 343 4.23 0.09 4.41
C ASN A 343 4.71 1.01 3.28
N ASN A 344 4.12 2.21 3.17
CA ASN A 344 4.44 3.14 2.10
C ASN A 344 5.85 3.72 2.24
N LEU A 345 6.34 3.87 3.48
CA LEU A 345 7.75 4.18 3.75
C LEU A 345 8.67 3.08 3.21
N GLY A 346 8.34 1.81 3.45
CA GLY A 346 9.11 0.68 2.91
C GLY A 346 9.11 0.65 1.37
N VAL A 347 7.97 0.95 0.73
CA VAL A 347 7.90 1.07 -0.74
C VAL A 347 8.80 2.19 -1.26
N ALA A 348 8.74 3.38 -0.66
CA ALA A 348 9.58 4.52 -1.05
C ALA A 348 11.07 4.23 -0.85
N GLN A 349 11.45 3.63 0.29
CA GLN A 349 12.83 3.20 0.57
C GLN A 349 13.33 2.17 -0.44
N THR A 350 12.47 1.21 -0.84
CA THR A 350 12.84 0.22 -1.88
C THR A 350 13.11 0.91 -3.22
N LYS A 351 12.27 1.89 -3.61
CA LYS A 351 12.45 2.68 -4.84
C LYS A 351 13.71 3.54 -4.80
N ALA A 352 14.05 4.07 -3.64
CA ALA A 352 15.30 4.82 -3.41
C ALA A 352 16.54 3.90 -3.31
N GLY A 353 16.37 2.57 -3.29
CA GLY A 353 17.47 1.61 -3.22
C GLY A 353 17.90 1.21 -1.80
N ASP A 354 17.33 1.77 -0.75
CA ASP A 354 17.61 1.40 0.64
C ASP A 354 16.78 0.18 1.06
N LYS A 355 17.21 -0.97 0.58
CA LYS A 355 16.53 -2.25 0.74
C LYS A 355 16.47 -2.72 2.20
N GLU A 356 17.50 -2.43 2.99
CA GLU A 356 17.58 -2.82 4.40
C GLU A 356 16.61 -1.98 5.27
N ALA A 357 16.56 -0.66 5.07
CA ALA A 357 15.60 0.18 5.75
C ALA A 357 14.16 -0.17 5.35
N ALA A 358 13.93 -0.47 4.07
CA ALA A 358 12.64 -0.91 3.57
C ALA A 358 12.13 -2.16 4.29
N LEU A 359 12.97 -3.20 4.42
CA LEU A 359 12.58 -4.42 5.11
C LEU A 359 12.19 -4.13 6.57
N LYS A 360 12.96 -3.30 7.29
CA LYS A 360 12.63 -2.89 8.66
C LYS A 360 11.30 -2.13 8.75
N SER A 361 11.00 -1.31 7.74
CA SER A 361 9.72 -0.59 7.68
C SER A 361 8.54 -1.55 7.46
N PHE A 362 8.66 -2.51 6.54
CA PHE A 362 7.64 -3.56 6.35
C PHE A 362 7.46 -4.44 7.58
N GLU A 363 8.53 -4.80 8.28
CA GLU A 363 8.46 -5.55 9.55
C GLU A 363 7.71 -4.78 10.65
N LYS A 364 7.85 -3.44 10.69
CA LYS A 364 7.06 -2.60 11.61
C LYS A 364 5.59 -2.55 11.20
N ALA A 365 5.31 -2.40 9.90
CA ALA A 365 3.94 -2.47 9.37
C ALA A 365 3.28 -3.81 9.73
N ALA A 366 4.01 -4.94 9.61
CA ALA A 366 3.52 -6.28 9.88
C ALA A 366 3.14 -6.54 11.35
N LYS A 367 3.64 -5.73 12.28
CA LYS A 367 3.19 -5.77 13.68
C LYS A 367 1.82 -5.13 13.89
N LEU A 368 1.34 -4.37 12.93
CA LEU A 368 0.11 -3.58 13.00
C LEU A 368 -0.98 -4.11 12.06
N ASP A 369 -0.60 -4.77 10.97
CA ASP A 369 -1.49 -5.29 9.94
C ASP A 369 -0.96 -6.61 9.38
N SER A 370 -1.86 -7.46 8.87
CA SER A 370 -1.56 -8.75 8.23
C SER A 370 -2.20 -8.90 6.85
N SER A 371 -2.45 -7.78 6.17
CA SER A 371 -3.07 -7.77 4.84
C SER A 371 -2.25 -8.53 3.79
N ALA A 372 -2.90 -8.98 2.73
CA ALA A 372 -2.24 -9.65 1.62
C ALA A 372 -1.21 -8.74 0.92
N ALA A 373 -1.53 -7.45 0.78
CA ALA A 373 -0.63 -6.44 0.20
C ALA A 373 0.68 -6.33 0.99
N LEU A 374 0.59 -6.26 2.33
CA LEU A 374 1.78 -6.19 3.18
C LEU A 374 2.61 -7.48 3.11
N ASN A 375 1.97 -8.64 3.12
CA ASN A 375 2.67 -9.92 2.99
C ASN A 375 3.37 -10.06 1.63
N LYS A 376 2.75 -9.58 0.54
CA LYS A 376 3.39 -9.46 -0.78
C LYS A 376 4.63 -8.56 -0.71
N ASN A 377 4.53 -7.39 -0.07
CA ASN A 377 5.64 -6.46 0.07
C ASN A 377 6.79 -7.05 0.91
N LEU A 378 6.48 -7.78 1.98
CA LEU A 378 7.48 -8.51 2.77
C LEU A 378 8.19 -9.58 1.94
N LEU A 379 7.46 -10.31 1.10
CA LEU A 379 8.05 -11.25 0.14
C LEU A 379 9.06 -10.53 -0.76
N LEU A 380 8.61 -9.47 -1.44
CA LEU A 380 9.44 -8.72 -2.38
C LEU A 380 10.63 -8.03 -1.71
N ALA A 381 10.46 -7.48 -0.50
CA ALA A 381 11.54 -6.89 0.27
C ALA A 381 12.60 -7.92 0.69
N ASN A 382 12.18 -9.13 1.06
CA ASN A 382 13.12 -10.21 1.34
C ASN A 382 13.86 -10.67 0.08
N LEU A 383 13.19 -10.75 -1.08
CA LEU A 383 13.88 -11.04 -2.35
C LEU A 383 14.89 -9.94 -2.70
N ALA A 384 14.53 -8.66 -2.53
CA ALA A 384 15.41 -7.53 -2.77
C ALA A 384 16.68 -7.57 -1.89
N ASN A 385 16.57 -8.14 -0.67
CA ASN A 385 17.66 -8.35 0.27
C ASN A 385 18.34 -9.74 0.12
N CYS A 386 18.06 -10.47 -0.95
CA CYS A 386 18.58 -11.83 -1.19
C CYS A 386 18.21 -12.86 -0.12
N ASN A 387 17.15 -12.64 0.64
CA ASN A 387 16.64 -13.52 1.69
C ASN A 387 15.56 -14.48 1.14
N THR A 388 15.88 -15.26 0.11
CA THR A 388 14.90 -16.12 -0.59
C THR A 388 14.19 -17.12 0.33
N ALA A 389 14.89 -17.65 1.33
CA ALA A 389 14.29 -18.58 2.31
C ALA A 389 13.20 -17.89 3.16
N GLU A 390 13.43 -16.64 3.57
CA GLU A 390 12.47 -15.86 4.33
C GLU A 390 11.29 -15.41 3.45
N ALA A 391 11.57 -15.01 2.20
CA ALA A 391 10.54 -14.65 1.23
C ALA A 391 9.50 -15.76 1.02
N LYS A 392 9.94 -17.04 1.02
CA LYS A 392 9.04 -18.21 0.86
C LYS A 392 7.95 -18.31 1.92
N LYS A 393 8.13 -17.76 3.11
CA LYS A 393 7.12 -17.75 4.17
C LYS A 393 5.88 -16.94 3.78
N TYR A 394 6.05 -15.99 2.87
CA TYR A 394 4.98 -15.09 2.38
C TYR A 394 4.43 -15.53 1.01
N ALA A 395 4.83 -16.70 0.49
CA ALA A 395 4.47 -17.16 -0.85
C ALA A 395 2.96 -17.30 -1.08
N ALA A 396 2.17 -17.55 -0.02
CA ALA A 396 0.70 -17.63 -0.11
C ALA A 396 0.05 -16.30 -0.51
N ALA A 397 0.68 -15.17 -0.17
CA ALA A 397 0.19 -13.83 -0.53
C ALA A 397 0.67 -13.36 -1.91
N ALA A 398 1.51 -14.16 -2.60
CA ALA A 398 2.10 -13.78 -3.88
C ALA A 398 1.05 -13.80 -4.99
N ASP A 399 0.88 -12.68 -5.67
CA ASP A 399 0.21 -12.59 -6.95
C ASP A 399 1.09 -13.14 -8.10
N SER A 400 0.65 -12.98 -9.34
CA SER A 400 1.39 -13.47 -10.51
C SER A 400 2.77 -12.83 -10.66
N GLU A 401 2.89 -11.52 -10.39
CA GLU A 401 4.15 -10.78 -10.51
C GLU A 401 5.13 -11.14 -9.38
N ALA A 402 4.65 -11.24 -8.14
CA ALA A 402 5.47 -11.66 -7.00
C ALA A 402 5.95 -13.11 -7.16
N LYS A 403 5.11 -14.03 -7.71
CA LYS A 403 5.53 -15.39 -8.07
C LYS A 403 6.58 -15.40 -9.17
N ALA A 404 6.46 -14.53 -10.15
CA ALA A 404 7.45 -14.39 -11.21
C ALA A 404 8.78 -13.81 -10.67
N ALA A 405 8.72 -12.85 -9.74
CA ALA A 405 9.90 -12.35 -9.05
C ALA A 405 10.58 -13.45 -8.20
N MET A 406 9.82 -14.30 -7.53
CA MET A 406 10.35 -15.50 -6.85
C MET A 406 11.01 -16.46 -7.83
N ALA A 407 10.39 -16.74 -8.97
CA ALA A 407 10.95 -17.60 -10.00
C ALA A 407 12.29 -17.06 -10.51
N ALA A 408 12.41 -15.73 -10.71
CA ALA A 408 13.67 -15.08 -11.03
C ALA A 408 14.71 -15.31 -9.93
N ALA A 409 14.32 -15.14 -8.67
CA ALA A 409 15.18 -15.35 -7.52
C ALA A 409 15.66 -16.81 -7.37
N GLU A 410 14.92 -17.76 -7.90
CA GLU A 410 15.26 -19.19 -7.96
C GLU A 410 16.03 -19.59 -9.24
N GLY A 411 16.28 -18.62 -10.16
CA GLY A 411 16.98 -18.88 -11.44
C GLY A 411 16.08 -19.41 -12.54
N ASN A 412 14.76 -19.49 -12.33
CA ASN A 412 13.79 -19.91 -13.35
C ASN A 412 13.35 -18.70 -14.19
N TYR A 413 14.26 -18.19 -15.02
CA TYR A 413 14.04 -16.95 -15.77
C TYR A 413 12.98 -17.04 -16.87
N LYS A 414 12.74 -18.23 -17.43
CA LYS A 414 11.65 -18.43 -18.41
C LYS A 414 10.29 -18.24 -17.75
N SER A 415 10.09 -18.83 -16.59
CA SER A 415 8.87 -18.65 -15.80
C SER A 415 8.72 -17.19 -15.33
N ALA A 416 9.81 -16.58 -14.90
CA ALA A 416 9.83 -15.17 -14.49
C ALA A 416 9.42 -14.24 -15.64
N ALA A 417 9.96 -14.44 -16.86
CA ALA A 417 9.62 -13.64 -18.02
C ALA A 417 8.16 -13.76 -18.46
N ALA A 418 7.49 -14.86 -18.15
CA ALA A 418 6.08 -15.06 -18.45
C ALA A 418 5.16 -14.21 -17.56
N GLY A 419 5.55 -13.93 -16.31
CA GLY A 419 4.73 -13.20 -15.33
C GLY A 419 5.21 -11.77 -15.03
N LEU A 420 6.39 -11.35 -15.50
CA LEU A 420 6.90 -9.98 -15.34
C LEU A 420 6.62 -9.13 -16.58
N GLU A 421 6.62 -7.81 -16.42
CA GLU A 421 6.45 -6.86 -17.50
C GLU A 421 7.61 -5.84 -17.57
N GLY A 422 7.67 -5.10 -18.68
CA GLY A 422 8.59 -3.97 -18.89
C GLY A 422 10.04 -4.34 -18.64
N TYR A 423 10.72 -3.52 -17.85
CA TYR A 423 12.14 -3.66 -17.51
C TYR A 423 12.45 -4.97 -16.78
N ASN A 424 11.62 -5.36 -15.81
CA ASN A 424 11.80 -6.61 -15.06
C ASN A 424 11.68 -7.85 -15.97
N LYS A 425 10.75 -7.83 -16.91
CA LYS A 425 10.65 -8.86 -17.96
C LYS A 425 11.91 -8.94 -18.82
N ALA A 426 12.43 -7.78 -19.23
CA ALA A 426 13.64 -7.74 -20.06
C ALA A 426 14.84 -8.34 -19.32
N ILE A 427 15.01 -8.08 -18.02
CA ILE A 427 16.04 -8.74 -17.19
C ILE A 427 15.90 -10.27 -17.28
N ALA A 428 14.72 -10.80 -17.05
CA ALA A 428 14.47 -12.25 -17.07
C ALA A 428 14.73 -12.85 -18.49
N LEU A 429 14.36 -12.12 -19.55
CA LEU A 429 14.59 -12.53 -20.93
C LEU A 429 16.08 -12.53 -21.30
N VAL A 430 16.86 -11.53 -20.86
CA VAL A 430 18.32 -11.53 -21.04
C VAL A 430 18.96 -12.73 -20.33
N GLN A 431 18.51 -13.04 -19.13
CA GLN A 431 19.02 -14.18 -18.35
C GLN A 431 18.61 -15.54 -18.97
N SER A 432 17.48 -15.62 -19.66
CA SER A 432 17.07 -16.81 -20.41
C SER A 432 17.60 -16.83 -21.85
N ASN A 433 18.46 -15.86 -22.22
CA ASN A 433 19.08 -15.69 -23.55
C ASN A 433 18.09 -15.37 -24.69
N ASP A 434 16.92 -14.82 -24.38
CA ASP A 434 15.99 -14.25 -25.37
C ASP A 434 16.25 -12.74 -25.53
N LEU A 435 17.32 -12.41 -26.26
CA LEU A 435 17.77 -11.03 -26.44
C LEU A 435 16.77 -10.21 -27.29
N ALA A 436 16.11 -10.85 -28.27
CA ALA A 436 15.12 -10.18 -29.10
C ALA A 436 13.87 -9.82 -28.30
N GLY A 437 13.37 -10.73 -27.49
CA GLY A 437 12.28 -10.48 -26.55
C GLY A 437 12.61 -9.38 -25.55
N ALA A 438 13.83 -9.38 -25.01
CA ALA A 438 14.31 -8.36 -24.07
C ALA A 438 14.30 -6.96 -24.69
N LYS A 439 14.82 -6.78 -25.90
CA LYS A 439 14.77 -5.50 -26.64
C LYS A 439 13.32 -5.02 -26.82
N LYS A 440 12.42 -5.93 -27.17
CA LYS A 440 11.01 -5.60 -27.35
C LYS A 440 10.37 -5.14 -26.04
N ALA A 441 10.69 -5.79 -24.93
CA ALA A 441 10.13 -5.46 -23.62
C ALA A 441 10.48 -4.04 -23.15
N ILE A 442 11.68 -3.54 -23.47
CA ILE A 442 12.14 -2.19 -23.11
C ILE A 442 12.12 -1.18 -24.27
N ALA A 443 11.46 -1.50 -25.40
CA ALA A 443 11.52 -0.66 -26.60
C ALA A 443 11.08 0.79 -26.37
N LYS A 444 10.12 1.02 -25.45
CA LYS A 444 9.57 2.33 -25.09
C LYS A 444 10.16 2.91 -23.81
N ASP A 445 11.00 2.18 -23.11
CA ASP A 445 11.61 2.64 -21.85
C ASP A 445 12.85 3.49 -22.18
N ASN A 446 12.82 4.77 -21.82
CA ASN A 446 13.89 5.74 -22.04
C ASN A 446 14.71 6.01 -20.78
N SER A 447 14.59 5.18 -19.74
CA SER A 447 15.36 5.32 -18.49
C SER A 447 16.85 5.04 -18.72
N ALA A 448 17.68 5.55 -17.79
CA ALA A 448 19.10 5.25 -17.77
C ALA A 448 19.38 3.75 -17.63
N GLU A 449 18.60 3.06 -16.81
CA GLU A 449 18.68 1.62 -16.56
C GLU A 449 18.33 0.82 -17.82
N ALA A 450 17.33 1.26 -18.60
CA ALA A 450 16.98 0.62 -19.85
C ALA A 450 18.10 0.77 -20.89
N ASP A 451 18.75 1.93 -20.97
CA ASP A 451 19.93 2.12 -21.84
C ASP A 451 21.09 1.24 -21.37
N TYR A 452 21.30 1.12 -20.06
CA TYR A 452 22.30 0.21 -19.50
C TYR A 452 22.03 -1.24 -19.91
N LEU A 453 20.78 -1.68 -19.79
CA LEU A 453 20.39 -3.03 -20.21
C LEU A 453 20.54 -3.24 -21.71
N ARG A 454 20.25 -2.22 -22.54
CA ARG A 454 20.54 -2.26 -24.00
C ARG A 454 22.04 -2.42 -24.27
N ALA A 455 22.91 -1.76 -23.48
CA ALA A 455 24.35 -1.96 -23.60
C ALA A 455 24.74 -3.42 -23.29
N VAL A 456 24.18 -4.01 -22.23
CA VAL A 456 24.43 -5.43 -21.89
C VAL A 456 23.94 -6.36 -23.01
N ILE A 457 22.76 -6.11 -23.57
CA ILE A 457 22.20 -6.89 -24.67
C ILE A 457 23.14 -6.80 -25.88
N ALA A 458 23.59 -5.60 -26.24
CA ALA A 458 24.49 -5.40 -27.37
C ALA A 458 25.86 -6.11 -27.18
N VAL A 459 26.41 -6.11 -25.97
CA VAL A 459 27.61 -6.93 -25.63
C VAL A 459 27.36 -8.41 -25.88
N LYS A 460 26.20 -8.93 -25.42
CA LYS A 460 25.85 -10.35 -25.64
C LYS A 460 25.64 -10.72 -27.11
N GLU A 461 25.25 -9.76 -27.95
CA GLU A 461 25.14 -9.91 -29.43
C GLU A 461 26.46 -9.71 -30.15
N GLY A 462 27.51 -9.24 -29.46
CA GLY A 462 28.81 -8.94 -30.04
C GLY A 462 28.89 -7.55 -30.72
N ASP A 463 27.86 -6.72 -30.62
CA ASP A 463 27.83 -5.35 -31.18
C ASP A 463 28.40 -4.37 -30.15
N LEU A 464 29.73 -4.34 -30.02
CA LEU A 464 30.43 -3.49 -29.07
C LEU A 464 30.25 -2.01 -29.34
N LYS A 465 30.04 -1.59 -30.61
CA LYS A 465 29.81 -0.20 -30.98
C LYS A 465 28.49 0.31 -30.44
N SER A 466 27.42 -0.45 -30.63
CA SER A 466 26.13 -0.14 -30.06
C SER A 466 26.17 -0.17 -28.53
N ALA A 467 26.89 -1.13 -27.95
CA ALA A 467 27.06 -1.26 -26.50
C ALA A 467 27.69 -0.01 -25.89
N GLU A 468 28.79 0.50 -26.49
CA GLU A 468 29.44 1.75 -26.04
C GLU A 468 28.50 2.96 -26.11
N ALA A 469 27.73 3.08 -27.22
CA ALA A 469 26.79 4.17 -27.40
C ALA A 469 25.66 4.14 -26.32
N GLN A 470 25.10 2.95 -26.07
CA GLN A 470 24.04 2.78 -25.06
C GLN A 470 24.58 3.01 -23.64
N LEU A 471 25.79 2.52 -23.34
CA LEU A 471 26.41 2.78 -22.04
C LEU A 471 26.70 4.26 -21.82
N LYS A 472 27.16 4.98 -22.83
CA LYS A 472 27.35 6.44 -22.77
C LYS A 472 26.02 7.16 -22.52
N SER A 473 24.95 6.75 -23.19
CA SER A 473 23.60 7.30 -22.93
C SER A 473 23.17 7.06 -21.50
N ALA A 474 23.30 5.83 -21.00
CA ALA A 474 22.96 5.47 -19.64
C ALA A 474 23.72 6.32 -18.59
N THR A 475 25.04 6.42 -18.73
CA THR A 475 25.89 7.15 -17.78
C THR A 475 25.72 8.67 -17.88
N SER A 476 25.28 9.20 -19.04
CA SER A 476 24.92 10.61 -19.19
C SER A 476 23.62 10.96 -18.45
N LYS A 477 22.66 10.03 -18.41
CA LYS A 477 21.39 10.19 -17.71
C LYS A 477 21.54 9.94 -16.21
N ASN A 478 22.36 8.96 -15.83
CA ASN A 478 22.64 8.60 -14.44
C ASN A 478 24.15 8.29 -14.27
N PRO A 479 24.95 9.25 -13.75
CA PRO A 479 26.40 9.08 -13.57
C PRO A 479 26.80 7.94 -12.65
N GLU A 480 25.97 7.52 -11.69
CA GLU A 480 26.25 6.40 -10.79
C GLU A 480 26.38 5.06 -11.54
N LEU A 481 25.74 4.93 -12.70
CA LEU A 481 25.87 3.76 -13.56
C LEU A 481 27.30 3.57 -14.11
N ALA A 482 28.14 4.62 -14.14
CA ALA A 482 29.54 4.50 -14.52
C ALA A 482 30.33 3.66 -13.49
N LYS A 483 30.06 3.86 -12.21
CA LYS A 483 30.69 3.04 -11.13
C LYS A 483 30.28 1.58 -11.24
N LYS A 484 29.00 1.33 -11.49
CA LYS A 484 28.49 -0.01 -11.73
C LYS A 484 29.14 -0.66 -12.95
N ALA A 485 29.21 0.03 -14.08
CA ALA A 485 29.79 -0.48 -15.32
C ALA A 485 31.27 -0.84 -15.20
N ALA A 486 32.03 -0.13 -14.34
CA ALA A 486 33.44 -0.39 -14.12
C ALA A 486 33.73 -1.81 -13.57
N SER A 487 32.79 -2.41 -12.85
CA SER A 487 32.91 -3.74 -12.25
C SER A 487 31.94 -4.79 -12.84
N ASP A 488 30.97 -4.40 -13.66
CA ASP A 488 29.96 -5.32 -14.19
C ASP A 488 30.54 -6.32 -15.19
N VAL A 489 30.46 -7.60 -14.86
CA VAL A 489 30.99 -8.69 -15.71
C VAL A 489 30.29 -8.73 -17.08
N ASN A 490 29.03 -8.32 -17.17
CA ASN A 490 28.27 -8.28 -18.43
C ASN A 490 28.85 -7.27 -19.43
N LEU A 491 29.56 -6.26 -18.96
CA LEU A 491 30.20 -5.22 -19.77
C LEU A 491 31.72 -5.40 -19.89
N LYS A 492 32.27 -6.57 -19.44
CA LYS A 492 33.72 -6.83 -19.48
C LYS A 492 34.34 -6.59 -20.85
N ALA A 493 33.62 -6.94 -21.94
CA ALA A 493 34.10 -6.76 -23.29
C ALA A 493 34.33 -5.30 -23.73
N LEU A 494 33.76 -4.32 -23.02
CA LEU A 494 33.96 -2.88 -23.25
C LEU A 494 35.17 -2.31 -22.48
N ARG A 495 35.75 -3.07 -21.57
CA ARG A 495 36.94 -2.66 -20.80
C ARG A 495 38.19 -3.15 -21.50
N LYS A 496 39.01 -2.22 -21.93
CA LYS A 496 40.34 -2.51 -22.54
C LYS A 496 41.34 -2.83 -21.48
#